data_c79fad55fa5ac2c0d75a63cd611ca989
#
_entry.id   c79fad55fa5ac2c0d75a63cd611ca989
#
_cell.length_a   1.000
_cell.length_b   1.000
_cell.length_c   1.000
_cell.angle_alpha   90.00
_cell.angle_beta   90.00
_cell.angle_gamma   90.00
#
_symmetry.space_group_name_H-M   'P 1'
#
loop_
_entity.id
_entity.type
_entity.pdbx_description
1 polymer ?
#
loop_
_entity_poly.entity_id
_entity_poly.type
_entity_poly.pdbx_seq_one_letter_code
_entity_poly.pdbx_strand_id
1 'polypeptide(L)'
;MKTNFNKLLLAIGLIFVIAFNQAGAQTVKWDSTYRPGKYVEQVAKFRADVKSKKDYIFLGNSITAGTDWAKLLGLPQAKNRGISGDITFGVLERLQDVIDGKPSKIFILIGINDVSRNIPDSVILGNYKKIIERIRKGSKKTHIYFNTLLPVNASFEKFKNHYGKDDHILWLNSEIRKLKAKKVTVIDLYPQFLDKDNHLRAELTKDGLHLIPGGYKVWADFLNAGGYLK
;
A
#
# COMPACT_ATOMS: atom_id res chain seq x y z
N MET A 1 55.70 44.19 -59.54
CA MET A 1 54.23 44.23 -59.36
C MET A 1 53.78 43.04 -58.69
N LYS A 2 53.31 43.19 -57.43
CA LYS A 2 52.92 42.08 -56.53
C LYS A 2 51.40 42.10 -56.39
N THR A 3 50.74 41.03 -56.83
CA THR A 3 49.31 40.83 -56.71
C THR A 3 49.04 40.09 -55.42
N ASN A 4 48.27 40.71 -54.46
CA ASN A 4 47.80 40.14 -53.24
C ASN A 4 46.56 39.31 -53.53
N PHE A 5 46.60 38.02 -53.15
CA PHE A 5 45.48 37.10 -53.23
C PHE A 5 44.87 37.04 -51.85
N ASN A 6 43.73 37.70 -51.68
CA ASN A 6 42.95 37.57 -50.40
C ASN A 6 42.21 36.21 -50.34
N LYS A 7 42.57 35.38 -49.40
CA LYS A 7 41.85 34.15 -49.12
C LYS A 7 40.62 34.49 -48.27
N LEU A 8 39.45 34.35 -48.84
CA LEU A 8 38.17 34.40 -48.16
C LEU A 8 37.92 33.03 -47.56
N LEU A 9 38.08 32.90 -46.23
CA LEU A 9 37.71 31.73 -45.47
C LEU A 9 36.19 31.79 -45.17
N LEU A 10 35.40 31.00 -45.87
CA LEU A 10 34.00 30.74 -45.50
C LEU A 10 33.99 29.79 -44.32
N ALA A 11 33.65 30.30 -43.15
CA ALA A 11 33.33 29.47 -41.96
C ALA A 11 31.88 29.00 -42.11
N ILE A 12 31.68 27.74 -42.52
CA ILE A 12 30.37 27.08 -42.48
C ILE A 12 30.14 26.63 -41.02
N GLY A 13 29.40 27.43 -40.26
CA GLY A 13 28.93 27.04 -38.93
C GLY A 13 27.86 25.98 -39.07
N LEU A 14 28.21 24.74 -38.75
CA LEU A 14 27.25 23.64 -38.60
C LEU A 14 26.46 23.85 -37.32
N ILE A 15 25.26 24.41 -37.42
CA ILE A 15 24.33 24.47 -36.27
C ILE A 15 23.71 23.09 -36.12
N PHE A 16 24.23 22.29 -35.17
CA PHE A 16 23.55 21.09 -34.68
C PHE A 16 22.33 21.54 -33.87
N VAL A 17 21.15 21.53 -34.44
CA VAL A 17 19.90 21.62 -33.73
C VAL A 17 19.68 20.25 -33.05
N ILE A 18 20.07 20.14 -31.78
CA ILE A 18 19.70 19.01 -30.96
C ILE A 18 18.19 19.18 -30.67
N ALA A 19 17.35 18.52 -31.46
CA ALA A 19 15.95 18.36 -31.16
C ALA A 19 15.87 17.48 -29.91
N PHE A 20 15.73 18.07 -28.72
CA PHE A 20 15.27 17.37 -27.55
C PHE A 20 13.85 16.90 -27.84
N ASN A 21 13.70 15.66 -28.28
CA ASN A 21 12.43 14.96 -28.19
C ASN A 21 12.08 14.89 -26.71
N GLN A 22 11.33 15.86 -26.20
CA GLN A 22 10.55 15.68 -24.99
C GLN A 22 9.49 14.63 -25.33
N ALA A 23 9.86 13.36 -25.18
CA ALA A 23 8.87 12.32 -25.01
C ALA A 23 8.09 12.71 -23.77
N GLY A 24 6.98 13.41 -23.97
CA GLY A 24 6.05 13.72 -22.88
C GLY A 24 5.65 12.39 -22.26
N ALA A 25 6.20 12.08 -21.09
CA ALA A 25 5.75 10.97 -20.30
C ALA A 25 4.24 11.19 -20.13
N GLN A 26 3.44 10.38 -20.81
CA GLN A 26 2.00 10.38 -20.65
C GLN A 26 1.75 10.12 -19.18
N THR A 27 1.42 11.16 -18.41
CA THR A 27 1.10 11.01 -16.99
C THR A 27 -0.12 10.14 -16.91
N VAL A 28 0.07 8.88 -16.51
CA VAL A 28 -1.04 7.95 -16.33
C VAL A 28 -2.03 8.60 -15.37
N LYS A 29 -3.23 8.87 -15.86
CA LYS A 29 -4.27 9.53 -15.08
C LYS A 29 -4.69 8.59 -13.95
N TRP A 30 -4.57 9.03 -12.71
CA TRP A 30 -5.02 8.33 -11.52
C TRP A 30 -6.10 9.14 -10.78
N ASP A 31 -6.88 8.49 -9.92
CA ASP A 31 -8.04 9.08 -9.26
C ASP A 31 -7.97 8.91 -7.74
N SER A 32 -7.80 10.02 -7.02
CA SER A 32 -7.83 10.06 -5.54
C SER A 32 -9.26 9.96 -4.98
N THR A 33 -10.28 10.20 -5.80
CA THR A 33 -11.68 10.21 -5.37
C THR A 33 -12.34 8.83 -5.49
N TYR A 34 -11.65 7.86 -6.12
CA TYR A 34 -12.17 6.50 -6.25
C TYR A 34 -12.57 5.91 -4.89
N ARG A 35 -13.78 5.38 -4.83
CA ARG A 35 -14.28 4.55 -3.73
C ARG A 35 -14.94 3.31 -4.30
N PRO A 36 -14.72 2.12 -3.71
CA PRO A 36 -15.39 0.91 -4.17
C PRO A 36 -16.90 0.97 -3.91
N GLY A 37 -17.69 0.25 -4.71
CA GLY A 37 -19.16 0.38 -4.70
C GLY A 37 -19.83 0.14 -3.33
N LYS A 38 -19.22 -0.70 -2.46
CA LYS A 38 -19.73 -0.95 -1.10
C LYS A 38 -19.11 -0.06 -0.03
N TYR A 39 -18.31 0.94 -0.41
CA TYR A 39 -17.56 1.75 0.54
C TYR A 39 -18.44 2.46 1.57
N VAL A 40 -19.45 3.19 1.10
CA VAL A 40 -20.36 3.97 1.96
C VAL A 40 -21.12 3.07 2.93
N GLU A 41 -21.65 1.95 2.44
CA GLU A 41 -22.36 0.96 3.26
C GLU A 41 -21.45 0.37 4.36
N GLN A 42 -20.22 -0.02 3.99
CA GLN A 42 -19.28 -0.59 4.96
C GLN A 42 -18.82 0.44 6.00
N VAL A 43 -18.58 1.68 5.58
CA VAL A 43 -18.25 2.77 6.52
C VAL A 43 -19.39 3.03 7.48
N ALA A 44 -20.67 3.01 7.02
CA ALA A 44 -21.82 3.17 7.88
C ALA A 44 -21.91 2.03 8.92
N LYS A 45 -21.69 0.77 8.51
CA LYS A 45 -21.62 -0.38 9.43
C LYS A 45 -20.53 -0.20 10.49
N PHE A 46 -19.32 0.20 10.08
CA PHE A 46 -18.21 0.41 11.02
C PHE A 46 -18.50 1.52 12.04
N ARG A 47 -19.20 2.58 11.61
CA ARG A 47 -19.60 3.68 12.50
C ARG A 47 -20.64 3.25 13.54
N ALA A 48 -21.50 2.31 13.19
CA ALA A 48 -22.51 1.76 14.08
C ALA A 48 -21.94 0.78 15.12
N ASP A 49 -20.74 0.23 14.90
CA ASP A 49 -20.11 -0.70 15.82
C ASP A 49 -19.74 -0.03 17.15
N VAL A 50 -19.92 -0.78 18.24
CA VAL A 50 -19.44 -0.37 19.56
C VAL A 50 -17.90 -0.32 19.54
N LYS A 51 -17.36 0.81 19.97
CA LYS A 51 -15.92 1.07 20.03
C LYS A 51 -15.38 0.88 21.45
N SER A 52 -14.18 0.33 21.55
CA SER A 52 -13.49 0.13 22.83
C SER A 52 -12.01 0.49 22.74
N LYS A 53 -11.48 1.05 23.82
CA LYS A 53 -10.04 1.29 23.95
C LYS A 53 -9.21 0.00 23.99
N LYS A 54 -9.87 -1.16 24.16
CA LYS A 54 -9.22 -2.49 24.11
C LYS A 54 -9.18 -3.06 22.72
N ASP A 55 -9.87 -2.45 21.74
CA ASP A 55 -9.95 -2.98 20.38
C ASP A 55 -8.58 -3.08 19.70
N TYR A 56 -8.45 -4.15 18.91
CA TYR A 56 -7.37 -4.38 17.95
C TYR A 56 -7.97 -4.21 16.55
N ILE A 57 -7.69 -3.11 15.88
CA ILE A 57 -8.28 -2.77 14.59
C ILE A 57 -7.40 -3.30 13.46
N PHE A 58 -7.95 -4.15 12.61
CA PHE A 58 -7.33 -4.56 11.35
C PHE A 58 -7.86 -3.69 10.22
N LEU A 59 -7.06 -2.70 9.80
CA LEU A 59 -7.43 -1.64 8.86
C LEU A 59 -6.79 -1.90 7.49
N GLY A 60 -7.61 -1.95 6.43
CA GLY A 60 -7.07 -2.20 5.10
C GLY A 60 -8.12 -2.38 4.02
N ASN A 61 -7.77 -3.17 3.00
CA ASN A 61 -8.59 -3.46 1.84
C ASN A 61 -9.23 -4.88 1.89
N SER A 62 -9.45 -5.51 0.71
CA SER A 62 -10.01 -6.85 0.59
C SER A 62 -9.18 -7.93 1.28
N ILE A 63 -7.86 -7.82 1.28
CA ILE A 63 -6.98 -8.78 1.96
C ILE A 63 -7.22 -8.73 3.46
N THR A 64 -7.45 -7.56 4.02
CA THR A 64 -7.83 -7.40 5.44
C THR A 64 -9.28 -7.86 5.68
N ALA A 65 -10.20 -7.56 4.76
CA ALA A 65 -11.62 -7.90 4.88
C ALA A 65 -11.91 -9.41 4.83
N GLY A 66 -11.03 -10.20 4.24
CA GLY A 66 -11.29 -11.59 3.83
C GLY A 66 -11.30 -12.63 4.95
N THR A 67 -11.17 -12.24 6.22
CA THR A 67 -11.23 -13.17 7.36
C THR A 67 -11.95 -12.54 8.57
N ASP A 68 -12.46 -13.39 9.44
CA ASP A 68 -12.90 -13.00 10.79
C ASP A 68 -11.69 -13.02 11.74
N TRP A 69 -11.13 -11.84 11.99
CA TRP A 69 -9.95 -11.68 12.84
C TRP A 69 -10.18 -12.11 14.28
N ALA A 70 -11.39 -11.90 14.84
CA ALA A 70 -11.71 -12.29 16.20
C ALA A 70 -11.66 -13.82 16.35
N LYS A 71 -12.28 -14.52 15.40
CA LYS A 71 -12.28 -15.99 15.36
C LYS A 71 -10.89 -16.56 15.08
N LEU A 72 -10.20 -16.00 14.08
CA LEU A 72 -8.87 -16.47 13.65
C LEU A 72 -7.83 -16.38 14.79
N LEU A 73 -7.86 -15.28 15.54
CA LEU A 73 -6.87 -15.00 16.60
C LEU A 73 -7.33 -15.46 18.00
N GLY A 74 -8.60 -15.87 18.16
CA GLY A 74 -9.18 -16.12 19.49
C GLY A 74 -9.27 -14.86 20.36
N LEU A 75 -9.39 -13.68 19.73
CA LEU A 75 -9.37 -12.38 20.40
C LEU A 75 -10.67 -11.61 20.08
N PRO A 76 -11.68 -11.62 20.97
CA PRO A 76 -12.98 -10.96 20.73
C PRO A 76 -12.87 -9.46 20.44
N GLN A 77 -11.78 -8.81 20.89
CA GLN A 77 -11.50 -7.39 20.65
C GLN A 77 -10.88 -7.12 19.26
N ALA A 78 -10.55 -8.14 18.46
CA ALA A 78 -10.05 -7.95 17.10
C ALA A 78 -11.20 -7.58 16.17
N LYS A 79 -11.14 -6.39 15.60
CA LYS A 79 -12.18 -5.81 14.74
C LYS A 79 -11.68 -5.67 13.30
N ASN A 80 -12.44 -6.19 12.36
CA ASN A 80 -12.17 -6.03 10.94
C ASN A 80 -12.64 -4.64 10.45
N ARG A 81 -11.73 -3.89 9.85
CA ARG A 81 -11.99 -2.60 9.18
C ARG A 81 -11.40 -2.62 7.77
N GLY A 82 -11.46 -3.78 7.10
CA GLY A 82 -11.14 -3.95 5.70
C GLY A 82 -12.33 -3.58 4.81
N ILE A 83 -12.07 -2.90 3.68
CA ILE A 83 -13.06 -2.67 2.63
C ILE A 83 -12.48 -3.14 1.29
N SER A 84 -13.15 -4.09 0.63
CA SER A 84 -12.68 -4.63 -0.65
C SER A 84 -12.55 -3.52 -1.70
N GLY A 85 -11.39 -3.46 -2.38
CA GLY A 85 -11.10 -2.44 -3.38
C GLY A 85 -10.63 -1.10 -2.83
N ASP A 86 -10.57 -0.91 -1.51
CA ASP A 86 -10.18 0.36 -0.89
C ASP A 86 -8.73 0.73 -1.21
N ILE A 87 -8.48 2.03 -1.28
CA ILE A 87 -7.18 2.67 -1.51
C ILE A 87 -6.79 3.52 -0.30
N THR A 88 -5.56 3.99 -0.27
CA THR A 88 -5.06 4.82 0.84
C THR A 88 -5.89 6.07 1.09
N PHE A 89 -6.46 6.69 0.04
CA PHE A 89 -7.36 7.84 0.17
C PHE A 89 -8.69 7.48 0.86
N GLY A 90 -9.27 6.32 0.56
CA GLY A 90 -10.46 5.85 1.25
C GLY A 90 -10.20 5.58 2.73
N VAL A 91 -9.05 4.96 3.06
CA VAL A 91 -8.63 4.80 4.45
C VAL A 91 -8.51 6.15 5.15
N LEU A 92 -7.87 7.16 4.52
CA LEU A 92 -7.75 8.51 5.08
C LEU A 92 -9.10 9.16 5.36
N GLU A 93 -10.09 8.98 4.47
CA GLU A 93 -11.43 9.56 4.62
C GLU A 93 -12.18 8.99 5.83
N ARG A 94 -12.11 7.64 6.02
CA ARG A 94 -12.80 6.94 7.12
C ARG A 94 -11.98 6.79 8.40
N LEU A 95 -10.76 7.33 8.43
CA LEU A 95 -9.82 7.13 9.54
C LEU A 95 -10.29 7.71 10.86
N GLN A 96 -11.09 8.80 10.82
CA GLN A 96 -11.59 9.45 12.03
C GLN A 96 -12.41 8.51 12.90
N ASP A 97 -13.23 7.65 12.28
CA ASP A 97 -14.03 6.67 12.98
C ASP A 97 -13.17 5.69 13.81
N VAL A 98 -12.06 5.26 13.26
CA VAL A 98 -11.08 4.40 13.96
C VAL A 98 -10.41 5.16 15.11
N ILE A 99 -10.02 6.42 14.86
CA ILE A 99 -9.34 7.28 15.83
C ILE A 99 -10.23 7.57 17.05
N ASP A 100 -11.52 7.81 16.82
CA ASP A 100 -12.49 8.14 17.88
C ASP A 100 -12.66 6.99 18.89
N GLY A 101 -12.51 5.74 18.44
CA GLY A 101 -12.49 4.57 19.31
C GLY A 101 -11.29 4.50 20.25
N LYS A 102 -10.21 5.21 19.94
CA LYS A 102 -8.93 5.19 20.67
C LYS A 102 -8.43 3.77 20.93
N PRO A 103 -8.40 2.89 19.93
CA PRO A 103 -8.08 1.46 20.11
C PRO A 103 -6.68 1.28 20.69
N SER A 104 -6.44 0.13 21.33
CA SER A 104 -5.09 -0.17 21.84
C SER A 104 -4.10 -0.41 20.71
N LYS A 105 -4.53 -1.08 19.63
CA LYS A 105 -3.69 -1.46 18.49
C LYS A 105 -4.42 -1.23 17.16
N ILE A 106 -3.66 -0.82 16.15
CA ILE A 106 -4.12 -0.76 14.75
C ILE A 106 -3.09 -1.48 13.88
N PHE A 107 -3.52 -2.53 13.19
CA PHE A 107 -2.75 -3.27 12.19
C PHE A 107 -3.18 -2.78 10.79
N ILE A 108 -2.25 -2.23 10.01
CA ILE A 108 -2.54 -1.60 8.73
C ILE A 108 -1.92 -2.41 7.59
N LEU A 109 -2.72 -2.80 6.60
CA LEU A 109 -2.29 -3.35 5.32
C LEU A 109 -3.09 -2.69 4.20
N ILE A 110 -2.50 -1.77 3.46
CA ILE A 110 -3.17 -0.99 2.40
C ILE A 110 -2.13 -0.56 1.35
N GLY A 111 -2.54 -0.42 0.08
CA GLY A 111 -1.70 0.14 -1.00
C GLY A 111 -1.72 -0.67 -2.30
N ILE A 112 -2.00 -1.98 -2.26
CA ILE A 112 -1.98 -2.81 -3.48
C ILE A 112 -3.02 -2.35 -4.52
N ASN A 113 -4.16 -1.82 -4.10
CA ASN A 113 -5.16 -1.25 -5.00
C ASN A 113 -4.74 0.13 -5.53
N ASP A 114 -3.96 0.89 -4.77
CA ASP A 114 -3.34 2.12 -5.23
C ASP A 114 -2.35 1.82 -6.37
N VAL A 115 -1.48 0.83 -6.18
CA VAL A 115 -0.53 0.35 -7.20
C VAL A 115 -1.27 -0.12 -8.45
N SER A 116 -2.34 -0.92 -8.31
CA SER A 116 -3.12 -1.42 -9.45
C SER A 116 -3.79 -0.30 -10.26
N ARG A 117 -4.04 0.85 -9.62
CA ARG A 117 -4.65 2.05 -10.20
C ARG A 117 -3.63 3.09 -10.65
N ASN A 118 -2.36 2.74 -10.67
CA ASN A 118 -1.25 3.60 -11.07
C ASN A 118 -1.16 4.92 -10.27
N ILE A 119 -1.61 4.90 -9.00
CA ILE A 119 -1.34 6.02 -8.09
C ILE A 119 0.16 6.06 -7.84
N PRO A 120 0.83 7.22 -8.02
CA PRO A 120 2.28 7.31 -7.87
C PRO A 120 2.75 6.85 -6.48
N ASP A 121 3.83 6.10 -6.42
CA ASP A 121 4.37 5.53 -5.16
C ASP A 121 4.65 6.61 -4.11
N SER A 122 5.14 7.77 -4.53
CA SER A 122 5.38 8.91 -3.63
C SER A 122 4.10 9.44 -3.00
N VAL A 123 2.97 9.38 -3.72
CA VAL A 123 1.64 9.75 -3.20
C VAL A 123 1.15 8.71 -2.21
N ILE A 124 1.31 7.42 -2.53
CA ILE A 124 0.96 6.31 -1.62
C ILE A 124 1.74 6.42 -0.32
N LEU A 125 3.07 6.61 -0.41
CA LEU A 125 3.93 6.83 0.75
C LEU A 125 3.53 8.07 1.55
N GLY A 126 3.18 9.16 0.87
CA GLY A 126 2.65 10.38 1.49
C GLY A 126 1.38 10.09 2.30
N ASN A 127 0.49 9.26 1.78
CA ASN A 127 -0.73 8.85 2.46
C ASN A 127 -0.44 7.94 3.68
N TYR A 128 0.54 7.04 3.62
CA TYR A 128 0.98 6.25 4.78
C TYR A 128 1.45 7.15 5.93
N LYS A 129 2.27 8.16 5.63
CA LYS A 129 2.73 9.14 6.62
C LYS A 129 1.57 9.92 7.22
N LYS A 130 0.61 10.38 6.41
CA LYS A 130 -0.60 11.08 6.87
C LYS A 130 -1.49 10.19 7.76
N ILE A 131 -1.68 8.91 7.41
CA ILE A 131 -2.43 7.95 8.22
C ILE A 131 -1.78 7.81 9.60
N ILE A 132 -0.48 7.56 9.65
CA ILE A 132 0.28 7.43 10.91
C ILE A 132 0.18 8.71 11.73
N GLU A 133 0.40 9.86 11.12
CA GLU A 133 0.34 11.16 11.78
C GLU A 133 -1.04 11.42 12.41
N ARG A 134 -2.12 11.22 11.65
CA ARG A 134 -3.49 11.45 12.13
C ARG A 134 -3.83 10.51 13.29
N ILE A 135 -3.46 9.22 13.22
CA ILE A 135 -3.67 8.29 14.35
C ILE A 135 -2.89 8.76 15.57
N ARG A 136 -1.61 9.10 15.42
CA ARG A 136 -0.77 9.56 16.54
C ARG A 136 -1.28 10.84 17.18
N LYS A 137 -1.80 11.77 16.37
CA LYS A 137 -2.39 13.01 16.86
C LYS A 137 -3.69 12.79 17.63
N GLY A 138 -4.58 11.95 17.08
CA GLY A 138 -5.93 11.74 17.64
C GLY A 138 -6.03 10.63 18.69
N SER A 139 -5.09 9.66 18.68
CA SER A 139 -5.08 8.52 19.61
C SER A 139 -3.65 8.20 20.09
N LYS A 140 -3.10 9.06 20.92
CA LYS A 140 -1.69 9.03 21.37
C LYS A 140 -1.24 7.73 22.05
N LYS A 141 -2.19 6.94 22.60
CA LYS A 141 -1.90 5.68 23.30
C LYS A 141 -1.90 4.48 22.35
N THR A 142 -2.52 4.58 21.19
CA THR A 142 -2.62 3.51 20.19
C THR A 142 -1.23 3.11 19.68
N HIS A 143 -0.97 1.80 19.63
CA HIS A 143 0.19 1.24 18.94
C HIS A 143 -0.19 0.94 17.48
N ILE A 144 0.58 1.44 16.55
CA ILE A 144 0.37 1.25 15.11
C ILE A 144 1.34 0.16 14.63
N TYR A 145 0.81 -0.89 14.04
CA TYR A 145 1.54 -1.93 13.34
C TYR A 145 1.32 -1.76 11.85
N PHE A 146 2.35 -1.36 11.12
CA PHE A 146 2.26 -1.16 9.68
C PHE A 146 2.88 -2.35 8.97
N ASN A 147 2.05 -3.10 8.24
CA ASN A 147 2.50 -4.29 7.51
C ASN A 147 3.05 -3.89 6.14
N THR A 148 4.10 -4.59 5.68
CA THR A 148 4.52 -4.54 4.28
C THR A 148 3.44 -5.15 3.39
N LEU A 149 3.33 -4.67 2.14
CA LEU A 149 2.45 -5.23 1.11
C LEU A 149 2.85 -6.68 0.83
N LEU A 150 1.86 -7.52 0.57
CA LEU A 150 2.11 -8.91 0.18
C LEU A 150 2.55 -9.00 -1.29
N PRO A 151 3.27 -10.06 -1.68
CA PRO A 151 3.54 -10.34 -3.08
C PRO A 151 2.25 -10.69 -3.82
N VAL A 152 2.30 -10.69 -5.15
CA VAL A 152 1.22 -11.16 -6.04
C VAL A 152 1.71 -12.36 -6.86
N ASN A 153 0.79 -13.09 -7.49
CA ASN A 153 1.14 -14.21 -8.37
C ASN A 153 0.38 -14.11 -9.69
N ALA A 154 1.09 -13.67 -10.72
CA ALA A 154 0.53 -13.44 -12.05
C ALA A 154 0.06 -14.70 -12.77
N SER A 155 0.52 -15.90 -12.38
CA SER A 155 0.14 -17.16 -13.02
C SER A 155 -1.35 -17.50 -12.89
N PHE A 156 -2.05 -16.86 -11.96
CA PHE A 156 -3.50 -17.02 -11.79
C PHE A 156 -4.35 -16.23 -12.79
N GLU A 157 -3.79 -15.20 -13.45
CA GLU A 157 -4.43 -14.38 -14.50
C GLU A 157 -5.77 -13.70 -14.13
N LYS A 158 -6.12 -13.64 -12.83
CA LYS A 158 -7.40 -13.11 -12.33
C LYS A 158 -7.42 -11.59 -12.18
N PHE A 159 -6.35 -11.01 -11.67
CA PHE A 159 -6.25 -9.58 -11.33
C PHE A 159 -5.15 -8.88 -12.13
N LYS A 160 -5.28 -8.87 -13.47
CA LYS A 160 -4.26 -8.39 -14.41
C LYS A 160 -3.70 -7.01 -14.07
N ASN A 161 -4.53 -6.10 -13.57
CA ASN A 161 -4.08 -4.74 -13.19
C ASN A 161 -3.15 -4.71 -11.95
N HIS A 162 -3.07 -5.81 -11.19
CA HIS A 162 -2.20 -5.93 -10.02
C HIS A 162 -0.86 -6.59 -10.35
N TYR A 163 -0.74 -7.22 -11.51
CA TYR A 163 0.46 -7.96 -11.91
C TYR A 163 1.44 -7.10 -12.68
N GLY A 164 2.71 -7.53 -12.71
CA GLY A 164 3.79 -6.81 -13.39
C GLY A 164 4.13 -5.46 -12.75
N LYS A 165 3.86 -5.33 -11.44
CA LYS A 165 4.08 -4.12 -10.65
C LYS A 165 4.91 -4.40 -9.40
N ASP A 166 5.70 -5.47 -9.44
CA ASP A 166 6.51 -5.93 -8.32
C ASP A 166 7.51 -4.86 -7.88
N ASP A 167 8.08 -4.10 -8.81
CA ASP A 167 8.99 -2.99 -8.50
C ASP A 167 8.33 -1.93 -7.61
N HIS A 168 7.06 -1.59 -7.87
CA HIS A 168 6.28 -0.67 -7.01
C HIS A 168 6.05 -1.25 -5.62
N ILE A 169 5.70 -2.55 -5.53
CA ILE A 169 5.51 -3.25 -4.25
C ILE A 169 6.83 -3.28 -3.48
N LEU A 170 7.93 -3.63 -4.11
CA LEU A 170 9.25 -3.70 -3.51
C LEU A 170 9.72 -2.34 -3.02
N TRP A 171 9.53 -1.29 -3.85
CA TRP A 171 9.88 0.07 -3.46
C TRP A 171 9.06 0.54 -2.26
N LEU A 172 7.73 0.38 -2.28
CA LEU A 172 6.86 0.74 -1.17
C LEU A 172 7.24 -0.02 0.10
N ASN A 173 7.52 -1.33 -0.01
CA ASN A 173 7.96 -2.14 1.13
C ASN A 173 9.30 -1.66 1.69
N SER A 174 10.24 -1.22 0.83
CA SER A 174 11.49 -0.63 1.28
C SER A 174 11.25 0.65 2.09
N GLU A 175 10.31 1.49 1.67
CA GLU A 175 9.95 2.72 2.37
C GLU A 175 9.15 2.44 3.65
N ILE A 176 8.26 1.44 3.65
CA ILE A 176 7.54 1.00 4.86
C ILE A 176 8.53 0.55 5.93
N ARG A 177 9.58 -0.24 5.58
CA ARG A 177 10.62 -0.69 6.53
C ARG A 177 11.38 0.46 7.17
N LYS A 178 11.43 1.63 6.53
CA LYS A 178 12.09 2.84 7.05
C LYS A 178 11.18 3.68 7.97
N LEU A 179 9.88 3.35 8.08
CA LEU A 179 8.95 4.10 8.92
C LEU A 179 9.37 4.01 10.39
N LYS A 180 9.70 5.14 10.97
CA LYS A 180 10.10 5.25 12.38
C LYS A 180 9.31 6.36 13.05
N ALA A 181 8.54 6.00 14.07
CA ALA A 181 7.88 6.97 14.94
C ALA A 181 7.55 6.31 16.29
N LYS A 182 7.30 7.13 17.33
CA LYS A 182 6.87 6.62 18.64
C LYS A 182 5.59 5.81 18.50
N LYS A 183 5.57 4.57 19.03
CA LYS A 183 4.44 3.62 18.93
C LYS A 183 4.07 3.22 17.49
N VAL A 184 5.04 3.19 16.61
CA VAL A 184 4.92 2.61 15.28
C VAL A 184 5.92 1.47 15.18
N THR A 185 5.42 0.30 14.82
CA THR A 185 6.22 -0.89 14.54
C THR A 185 5.89 -1.37 13.13
N VAL A 186 6.92 -1.62 12.34
CA VAL A 186 6.76 -2.25 11.03
C VAL A 186 6.75 -3.76 11.20
N ILE A 187 5.79 -4.41 10.56
CA ILE A 187 5.70 -5.87 10.46
C ILE A 187 6.02 -6.27 9.02
N ASP A 188 7.16 -6.94 8.82
CA ASP A 188 7.58 -7.37 7.50
C ASP A 188 6.92 -8.69 7.11
N LEU A 189 5.70 -8.62 6.61
CA LEU A 189 4.94 -9.79 6.15
C LEU A 189 5.41 -10.33 4.81
N TYR A 190 5.96 -9.48 3.94
CA TYR A 190 6.29 -9.83 2.56
C TYR A 190 7.07 -11.15 2.43
N PRO A 191 8.17 -11.38 3.18
CA PRO A 191 8.95 -12.62 3.06
C PRO A 191 8.18 -13.88 3.48
N GLN A 192 7.15 -13.76 4.32
CA GLN A 192 6.38 -14.90 4.81
C GLN A 192 5.48 -15.50 3.73
N PHE A 193 5.24 -14.77 2.65
CA PHE A 193 4.34 -15.13 1.58
C PHE A 193 5.03 -15.45 0.26
N LEU A 194 6.35 -15.34 0.18
CA LEU A 194 7.12 -15.62 -1.03
C LEU A 194 7.31 -17.11 -1.27
N ASP A 195 7.16 -17.51 -2.52
CA ASP A 195 7.70 -18.77 -3.03
C ASP A 195 9.16 -18.60 -3.46
N LYS A 196 9.75 -19.66 -4.02
CA LYS A 196 11.14 -19.69 -4.52
C LYS A 196 11.39 -18.73 -5.70
N ASP A 197 10.34 -18.35 -6.41
CA ASP A 197 10.37 -17.48 -7.60
C ASP A 197 9.98 -16.03 -7.27
N ASN A 198 9.87 -15.70 -5.98
CA ASN A 198 9.46 -14.40 -5.43
C ASN A 198 8.01 -13.99 -5.74
N HIS A 199 7.12 -14.95 -5.99
CA HIS A 199 5.69 -14.72 -6.13
C HIS A 199 4.94 -15.06 -4.85
N LEU A 200 3.67 -14.63 -4.75
CA LEU A 200 2.78 -15.13 -3.71
C LEU A 200 2.61 -16.64 -3.84
N ARG A 201 2.95 -17.38 -2.76
CA ARG A 201 2.82 -18.84 -2.72
C ARG A 201 1.43 -19.28 -3.16
N ALA A 202 1.37 -20.16 -4.18
CA ALA A 202 0.13 -20.58 -4.82
C ALA A 202 -0.84 -21.26 -3.83
N GLU A 203 -0.31 -22.00 -2.86
CA GLU A 203 -1.10 -22.68 -1.81
C GLU A 203 -1.70 -21.75 -0.76
N LEU A 204 -1.36 -20.46 -0.78
CA LEU A 204 -1.88 -19.45 0.16
C LEU A 204 -2.92 -18.52 -0.46
N THR A 205 -3.17 -18.65 -1.76
CA THR A 205 -4.07 -17.78 -2.51
C THR A 205 -5.06 -18.57 -3.36
N LYS A 206 -6.18 -17.95 -3.70
CA LYS A 206 -7.18 -18.52 -4.64
C LYS A 206 -7.14 -17.88 -6.02
N ASP A 207 -6.44 -16.77 -6.16
CA ASP A 207 -6.52 -15.91 -7.35
C ASP A 207 -5.25 -15.09 -7.61
N GLY A 208 -4.15 -15.38 -6.88
CA GLY A 208 -2.88 -14.69 -7.01
C GLY A 208 -2.80 -13.33 -6.29
N LEU A 209 -3.84 -12.96 -5.54
CA LEU A 209 -3.93 -11.70 -4.77
C LEU A 209 -4.53 -11.90 -3.38
N HIS A 210 -5.69 -12.55 -3.29
CA HIS A 210 -6.43 -12.75 -2.04
C HIS A 210 -6.02 -14.05 -1.37
N LEU A 211 -5.92 -13.99 -0.04
CA LEU A 211 -5.55 -15.13 0.77
C LEU A 211 -6.72 -16.13 0.95
N ILE A 212 -6.38 -17.40 1.10
CA ILE A 212 -7.25 -18.46 1.60
C ILE A 212 -7.01 -18.67 3.10
N PRO A 213 -7.79 -19.51 3.81
CA PRO A 213 -7.59 -19.74 5.25
C PRO A 213 -6.15 -20.08 5.65
N GLY A 214 -5.43 -20.86 4.84
CA GLY A 214 -4.00 -21.17 5.06
C GLY A 214 -3.11 -19.92 5.06
N GLY A 215 -3.37 -18.99 4.13
CA GLY A 215 -2.63 -17.71 4.08
C GLY A 215 -2.92 -16.82 5.29
N TYR A 216 -4.18 -16.77 5.75
CA TYR A 216 -4.52 -16.05 6.97
C TYR A 216 -3.90 -16.68 8.22
N LYS A 217 -3.79 -18.02 8.24
CA LYS A 217 -3.09 -18.71 9.33
C LYS A 217 -1.61 -18.33 9.38
N VAL A 218 -0.92 -18.28 8.24
CA VAL A 218 0.49 -17.80 8.19
C VAL A 218 0.60 -16.40 8.77
N TRP A 219 -0.31 -15.49 8.44
CA TRP A 219 -0.31 -14.14 9.00
C TRP A 219 -0.55 -14.14 10.51
N ALA A 220 -1.56 -14.86 10.98
CA ALA A 220 -1.86 -14.97 12.41
C ALA A 220 -0.70 -15.57 13.22
N ASP A 221 -0.09 -16.64 12.73
CA ASP A 221 1.05 -17.29 13.37
C ASP A 221 2.24 -16.32 13.48
N PHE A 222 2.50 -15.54 12.41
CA PHE A 222 3.55 -14.54 12.42
C PHE A 222 3.30 -13.40 13.43
N LEU A 223 2.06 -12.93 13.55
CA LEU A 223 1.68 -11.94 14.56
C LEU A 223 1.88 -12.47 15.97
N ASN A 224 1.51 -13.73 16.21
CA ASN A 224 1.69 -14.40 17.51
C ASN A 224 3.16 -14.58 17.87
N ALA A 225 3.96 -15.13 16.94
CA ALA A 225 5.38 -15.38 17.13
C ALA A 225 6.15 -14.08 17.40
N GLY A 226 5.79 -12.99 16.73
CA GLY A 226 6.37 -11.67 16.94
C GLY A 226 5.89 -10.95 18.22
N GLY A 227 4.96 -11.54 18.98
CA GLY A 227 4.42 -10.93 20.21
C GLY A 227 3.57 -9.68 19.98
N TYR A 228 3.12 -9.43 18.75
CA TYR A 228 2.38 -8.22 18.38
C TYR A 228 0.95 -8.18 18.97
N LEU A 229 0.45 -9.31 19.41
CA LEU A 229 -0.90 -9.47 19.98
C LEU A 229 -0.94 -9.39 21.52
N LYS A 230 0.21 -9.27 22.18
CA LYS A 230 0.32 -9.14 23.64
C LYS A 230 0.09 -7.72 24.12
#